data_e3035c9c04b3b5a6bf88a417b8e71f1b
#
_entry.id   e3035c9c04b3b5a6bf88a417b8e71f1b
#
_cell.length_a   1.000
_cell.length_b   1.000
_cell.length_c   1.000
_cell.angle_alpha   90.00
_cell.angle_beta   90.00
_cell.angle_gamma   90.00
#
_symmetry.space_group_name_H-M   'P 1'
#
loop_
_entity.id
_entity.type
_entity.pdbx_description
1 polymer ?
#
loop_
_entity_poly.entity_id
_entity_poly.type
_entity_poly.pdbx_seq_one_letter_code
_entity_poly.pdbx_strand_id
1 'polypeptide(L)'
;MYRRNESGSTQPAECCVSRLLVDNLVVIGTGFMGASLAAAVKSRGLARQVIGIDPAEAQRAKLLGFIDQVIDRVDRLADSSVAKAGSLAVVIASPVPTFNQILGDLQKSAHRGSLPLQWITDIGSTKRSLISAVENNLTDLAALFVSSHPMAGSEKQGAADADSNLFQGARVLMSRLPRTTDDTFNAVEELWVALGGQPSAMPIDDHDALLAAISHLPHVVAYSLAGALAQSALSGAAQSMHGAGLRDTTRIAASSPELWADIFLDNRDSLLLSCSQWSLQVAAIGSAIRDADRDRLIDLLREASQWRKGFQ
;
A
#
# COMPACT_ATOMS: atom_id res chain seq x y z
N MET A 1 40.67 -16.76 -42.77
CA MET A 1 39.54 -16.55 -43.67
C MET A 1 38.26 -16.46 -42.83
N TYR A 2 37.96 -15.24 -42.38
CA TYR A 2 36.84 -14.97 -41.48
C TYR A 2 35.64 -14.49 -42.34
N ARG A 3 34.53 -15.17 -42.22
CA ARG A 3 33.24 -14.62 -42.69
C ARG A 3 32.50 -14.03 -41.53
N ARG A 4 32.28 -12.74 -41.55
CA ARG A 4 31.31 -12.02 -40.73
C ARG A 4 29.89 -12.34 -41.29
N ASN A 5 28.97 -12.74 -40.44
CA ASN A 5 27.55 -12.65 -40.71
C ASN A 5 27.00 -11.48 -39.87
N GLU A 6 26.69 -10.41 -40.54
CA GLU A 6 25.87 -9.31 -40.07
C GLU A 6 24.42 -9.71 -40.33
N SER A 7 23.61 -9.81 -39.28
CA SER A 7 22.17 -9.62 -39.34
C SER A 7 21.68 -9.14 -37.98
N GLY A 8 21.91 -7.87 -37.71
CA GLY A 8 21.26 -7.15 -36.62
C GLY A 8 19.82 -6.83 -36.99
N SER A 9 18.86 -7.66 -36.65
CA SER A 9 17.46 -7.25 -36.61
C SER A 9 17.15 -6.78 -35.20
N THR A 10 17.23 -5.45 -35.00
CA THR A 10 16.53 -4.81 -33.90
C THR A 10 15.04 -4.95 -34.16
N GLN A 11 14.39 -5.88 -33.47
CA GLN A 11 12.94 -5.86 -33.39
C GLN A 11 12.56 -4.52 -32.71
N PRO A 12 11.64 -3.75 -33.30
CA PRO A 12 11.08 -2.59 -32.62
C PRO A 12 10.36 -3.09 -31.37
N ALA A 13 10.58 -2.39 -30.25
CA ALA A 13 9.82 -2.60 -29.04
C ALA A 13 8.33 -2.65 -29.42
N GLU A 14 7.67 -3.77 -29.17
CA GLU A 14 6.23 -3.89 -29.34
C GLU A 14 5.60 -2.74 -28.57
N CYS A 15 4.95 -1.86 -29.32
CA CYS A 15 4.11 -0.79 -28.80
C CYS A 15 3.02 -1.49 -27.99
N CYS A 16 3.16 -1.51 -26.67
CA CYS A 16 2.12 -2.01 -25.75
C CYS A 16 0.87 -1.20 -26.05
N VAL A 17 -0.02 -1.74 -26.87
CA VAL A 17 -1.36 -1.21 -27.03
C VAL A 17 -1.99 -1.30 -25.64
N SER A 18 -2.11 -0.17 -24.96
CA SER A 18 -2.73 -0.10 -23.63
C SER A 18 -4.15 -0.63 -23.74
N ARG A 19 -4.38 -1.81 -23.19
CA ARG A 19 -5.71 -2.44 -23.15
C ARG A 19 -6.52 -1.70 -22.11
N LEU A 20 -7.63 -1.11 -22.54
CA LEU A 20 -8.61 -0.53 -21.64
C LEU A 20 -9.14 -1.61 -20.70
N LEU A 21 -9.00 -1.43 -19.39
CA LEU A 21 -9.46 -2.39 -18.37
C LEU A 21 -10.89 -2.11 -17.94
N VAL A 22 -11.28 -0.83 -17.88
CA VAL A 22 -12.60 -0.41 -17.40
C VAL A 22 -12.96 0.94 -18.05
N ASP A 23 -14.27 1.20 -18.25
CA ASP A 23 -14.68 2.51 -18.76
C ASP A 23 -14.49 3.61 -17.71
N ASN A 24 -14.87 3.34 -16.46
CA ASN A 24 -14.80 4.30 -15.36
C ASN A 24 -14.11 3.70 -14.15
N LEU A 25 -13.04 4.35 -13.70
CA LEU A 25 -12.35 4.03 -12.44
C LEU A 25 -12.68 5.09 -11.39
N VAL A 26 -13.25 4.67 -10.27
CA VAL A 26 -13.44 5.52 -9.10
C VAL A 26 -12.30 5.31 -8.11
N VAL A 27 -11.62 6.39 -7.72
CA VAL A 27 -10.59 6.41 -6.69
C VAL A 27 -11.15 7.16 -5.48
N ILE A 28 -11.36 6.42 -4.39
CA ILE A 28 -11.84 6.97 -3.12
C ILE A 28 -10.62 7.22 -2.21
N GLY A 29 -10.35 8.49 -1.93
CA GLY A 29 -9.07 8.93 -1.36
C GLY A 29 -8.07 9.29 -2.46
N THR A 30 -7.90 10.59 -2.73
CA THR A 30 -6.99 11.11 -3.76
C THR A 30 -5.79 11.84 -3.16
N GLY A 31 -5.36 11.40 -1.98
CA GLY A 31 -4.06 11.76 -1.40
C GLY A 31 -2.90 11.19 -2.22
N PHE A 32 -1.70 11.14 -1.66
CA PHE A 32 -0.50 10.70 -2.38
C PHE A 32 -0.67 9.37 -3.14
N MET A 33 -1.10 8.31 -2.45
CA MET A 33 -1.23 6.97 -3.05
C MET A 33 -2.35 6.90 -4.10
N GLY A 34 -3.54 7.41 -3.77
CA GLY A 34 -4.68 7.38 -4.69
C GLY A 34 -4.49 8.27 -5.91
N ALA A 35 -3.88 9.45 -5.76
CA ALA A 35 -3.52 10.31 -6.88
C ALA A 35 -2.42 9.69 -7.75
N SER A 36 -1.44 9.00 -7.16
CA SER A 36 -0.41 8.24 -7.89
C SER A 36 -1.04 7.11 -8.73
N LEU A 37 -2.00 6.37 -8.17
CA LEU A 37 -2.74 5.34 -8.88
C LEU A 37 -3.56 5.95 -10.03
N ALA A 38 -4.30 7.03 -9.76
CA ALA A 38 -5.07 7.74 -10.77
C ALA A 38 -4.18 8.24 -11.93
N ALA A 39 -3.05 8.86 -11.60
CA ALA A 39 -2.05 9.33 -12.59
C ALA A 39 -1.48 8.17 -13.41
N ALA A 40 -1.17 7.04 -12.76
CA ALA A 40 -0.65 5.84 -13.42
C ALA A 40 -1.68 5.21 -14.38
N VAL A 41 -2.95 5.12 -13.98
CA VAL A 41 -4.05 4.62 -14.80
C VAL A 41 -4.25 5.52 -16.03
N LYS A 42 -4.28 6.84 -15.85
CA LYS A 42 -4.44 7.79 -16.95
C LYS A 42 -3.26 7.76 -17.91
N SER A 43 -2.04 7.80 -17.41
CA SER A 43 -0.84 7.81 -18.26
C SER A 43 -0.72 6.56 -19.13
N ARG A 44 -1.29 5.45 -18.69
CA ARG A 44 -1.28 4.17 -19.41
C ARG A 44 -2.58 3.90 -20.19
N GLY A 45 -3.58 4.78 -20.11
CA GLY A 45 -4.85 4.63 -20.83
C GLY A 45 -5.67 3.43 -20.38
N LEU A 46 -5.61 3.04 -19.09
CA LEU A 46 -6.26 1.84 -18.56
C LEU A 46 -7.76 2.06 -18.25
N ALA A 47 -8.19 3.31 -18.09
CA ALA A 47 -9.59 3.71 -17.96
C ALA A 47 -9.91 4.86 -18.90
N ARG A 48 -11.16 4.95 -19.39
CA ARG A 48 -11.63 6.09 -20.19
C ARG A 48 -11.76 7.33 -19.34
N GLN A 49 -12.26 7.17 -18.12
CA GLN A 49 -12.43 8.24 -17.15
C GLN A 49 -11.95 7.78 -15.77
N VAL A 50 -11.31 8.69 -15.06
CA VAL A 50 -10.94 8.51 -13.66
C VAL A 50 -11.71 9.54 -12.82
N ILE A 51 -12.43 9.04 -11.82
CA ILE A 51 -13.28 9.81 -10.94
C ILE A 51 -12.66 9.80 -9.54
N GLY A 52 -12.51 10.96 -8.92
CA GLY A 52 -12.01 11.08 -7.56
C GLY A 52 -13.13 11.39 -6.56
N ILE A 53 -13.06 10.76 -5.41
CA ILE A 53 -13.89 11.06 -4.24
C ILE A 53 -12.97 11.29 -3.05
N ASP A 54 -12.81 12.56 -2.65
CA ASP A 54 -11.99 12.96 -1.52
C ASP A 54 -12.37 14.39 -1.11
N PRO A 55 -12.73 14.65 0.15
CA PRO A 55 -13.16 15.98 0.56
C PRO A 55 -12.03 17.03 0.55
N ALA A 56 -10.77 16.59 0.68
CA ALA A 56 -9.62 17.47 0.79
C ALA A 56 -8.84 17.61 -0.53
N GLU A 57 -8.55 16.50 -1.21
CA GLU A 57 -7.57 16.44 -2.29
C GLU A 57 -8.17 16.25 -3.70
N ALA A 58 -9.47 15.88 -3.85
CA ALA A 58 -10.04 15.59 -5.17
C ALA A 58 -9.96 16.76 -6.14
N GLN A 59 -10.23 17.99 -5.70
CA GLN A 59 -10.14 19.17 -6.55
C GLN A 59 -8.70 19.42 -7.01
N ARG A 60 -7.73 19.22 -6.13
CA ARG A 60 -6.31 19.35 -6.45
C ARG A 60 -5.85 18.27 -7.44
N ALA A 61 -6.24 17.02 -7.22
CA ALA A 61 -5.96 15.93 -8.15
C ALA A 61 -6.54 16.19 -9.54
N LYS A 62 -7.74 16.81 -9.61
CA LYS A 62 -8.35 17.23 -10.87
C LYS A 62 -7.58 18.34 -11.57
N LEU A 63 -7.17 19.37 -10.83
CA LEU A 63 -6.37 20.47 -11.39
C LEU A 63 -5.01 19.99 -11.93
N LEU A 64 -4.43 18.98 -11.30
CA LEU A 64 -3.19 18.34 -11.74
C LEU A 64 -3.39 17.36 -12.91
N GLY A 65 -4.64 17.13 -13.32
CA GLY A 65 -4.97 16.26 -14.45
C GLY A 65 -4.96 14.77 -14.14
N PHE A 66 -4.86 14.38 -12.86
CA PHE A 66 -4.85 12.97 -12.46
C PHE A 66 -6.23 12.31 -12.47
N ILE A 67 -7.28 13.11 -12.29
CA ILE A 67 -8.68 12.66 -12.41
C ILE A 67 -9.45 13.57 -13.34
N ASP A 68 -10.55 13.06 -13.93
CA ASP A 68 -11.38 13.78 -14.89
C ASP A 68 -12.56 14.44 -14.20
N GLN A 69 -13.14 13.78 -13.20
CA GLN A 69 -14.31 14.23 -12.47
C GLN A 69 -14.14 14.09 -10.96
N VAL A 70 -14.84 14.94 -10.21
CA VAL A 70 -14.98 14.87 -8.77
C VAL A 70 -16.44 14.56 -8.43
N ILE A 71 -16.63 13.59 -7.54
CA ILE A 71 -17.90 13.33 -6.86
C ILE A 71 -17.69 13.59 -5.38
N ASP A 72 -18.59 14.32 -4.75
CA ASP A 72 -18.40 14.78 -3.37
C ASP A 72 -18.49 13.64 -2.33
N ARG A 73 -19.30 12.60 -2.62
CA ARG A 73 -19.62 11.55 -1.66
C ARG A 73 -19.85 10.21 -2.36
N VAL A 74 -19.45 9.12 -1.69
CA VAL A 74 -19.60 7.75 -2.19
C VAL A 74 -21.07 7.37 -2.38
N ASP A 75 -21.95 7.77 -1.46
CA ASP A 75 -23.40 7.48 -1.54
C ASP A 75 -24.12 8.20 -2.71
N ARG A 76 -23.44 9.16 -3.38
CA ARG A 76 -23.93 9.85 -4.58
C ARG A 76 -23.41 9.25 -5.88
N LEU A 77 -22.60 8.21 -5.83
CA LEU A 77 -22.02 7.62 -7.04
C LEU A 77 -23.07 7.18 -8.06
N ALA A 78 -24.19 6.58 -7.61
CA ALA A 78 -25.28 6.17 -8.48
C ALA A 78 -26.10 7.33 -9.08
N ASP A 79 -25.98 8.54 -8.55
CA ASP A 79 -26.64 9.73 -9.10
C ASP A 79 -25.84 10.33 -10.27
N SER A 80 -24.57 9.96 -10.40
CA SER A 80 -23.67 10.44 -11.45
C SER A 80 -24.01 9.83 -12.81
N SER A 81 -24.00 10.65 -13.86
CA SER A 81 -24.15 10.18 -15.24
C SER A 81 -23.05 9.21 -15.66
N VAL A 82 -21.87 9.35 -15.08
CA VAL A 82 -20.68 8.49 -15.35
C VAL A 82 -20.91 7.08 -14.83
N ALA A 83 -21.53 6.93 -13.66
CA ALA A 83 -21.81 5.62 -13.10
C ALA A 83 -22.76 4.77 -13.96
N LYS A 84 -23.47 5.39 -14.91
CA LYS A 84 -24.42 4.75 -15.83
C LYS A 84 -23.83 4.44 -17.20
N ALA A 85 -22.63 4.92 -17.48
CA ALA A 85 -22.01 4.88 -18.81
C ALA A 85 -20.87 3.86 -18.90
N GLY A 86 -21.20 2.59 -19.07
CA GLY A 86 -20.19 1.52 -19.24
C GLY A 86 -19.75 0.89 -17.92
N SER A 87 -18.70 0.06 -17.97
CA SER A 87 -18.17 -0.66 -16.81
C SER A 87 -17.57 0.29 -15.76
N LEU A 88 -17.69 -0.09 -14.48
CA LEU A 88 -17.24 0.69 -13.33
C LEU A 88 -16.35 -0.17 -12.42
N ALA A 89 -15.27 0.40 -11.95
CA ALA A 89 -14.43 -0.21 -10.92
C ALA A 89 -14.08 0.79 -9.81
N VAL A 90 -13.78 0.29 -8.62
CA VAL A 90 -13.52 1.13 -7.44
C VAL A 90 -12.20 0.73 -6.78
N VAL A 91 -11.36 1.72 -6.50
CA VAL A 91 -10.18 1.60 -5.66
C VAL A 91 -10.36 2.45 -4.41
N ILE A 92 -10.24 1.84 -3.23
CA ILE A 92 -10.30 2.52 -1.93
C ILE A 92 -8.87 2.81 -1.48
N ALA A 93 -8.49 4.08 -1.52
CA ALA A 93 -7.16 4.59 -1.19
C ALA A 93 -7.19 5.58 -0.02
N SER A 94 -8.25 5.55 0.77
CA SER A 94 -8.43 6.36 1.99
C SER A 94 -7.83 5.68 3.22
N PRO A 95 -7.68 6.39 4.35
CA PRO A 95 -7.24 5.78 5.61
C PRO A 95 -8.14 4.64 6.07
N VAL A 96 -7.54 3.57 6.60
CA VAL A 96 -8.24 2.34 7.03
C VAL A 96 -9.43 2.60 7.95
N PRO A 97 -9.38 3.52 8.94
CA PRO A 97 -10.55 3.81 9.80
C PRO A 97 -11.81 4.26 9.06
N THR A 98 -11.69 4.72 7.81
CA THR A 98 -12.83 5.19 7.00
C THR A 98 -13.52 4.06 6.22
N PHE A 99 -12.94 2.88 6.14
CA PHE A 99 -13.42 1.79 5.28
C PHE A 99 -14.84 1.34 5.61
N ASN A 100 -15.18 1.23 6.89
CA ASN A 100 -16.52 0.81 7.30
C ASN A 100 -17.60 1.74 6.75
N GLN A 101 -17.39 3.04 6.81
CA GLN A 101 -18.33 4.03 6.25
C GLN A 101 -18.37 3.98 4.72
N ILE A 102 -17.21 3.93 4.08
CA ILE A 102 -17.07 3.93 2.61
C ILE A 102 -17.78 2.72 2.00
N LEU A 103 -17.54 1.52 2.55
CA LEU A 103 -18.17 0.29 2.06
C LEU A 103 -19.69 0.30 2.28
N GLY A 104 -20.16 0.80 3.43
CA GLY A 104 -21.58 0.99 3.69
C GLY A 104 -22.24 1.98 2.72
N ASP A 105 -21.58 3.08 2.42
CA ASP A 105 -22.09 4.08 1.47
C ASP A 105 -22.04 3.58 0.03
N LEU A 106 -21.04 2.78 -0.35
CA LEU A 106 -20.94 2.12 -1.65
C LEU A 106 -22.10 1.12 -1.85
N GLN A 107 -22.36 0.28 -0.85
CA GLN A 107 -23.49 -0.66 -0.88
C GLN A 107 -24.84 0.05 -0.99
N LYS A 108 -25.05 1.14 -0.23
CA LYS A 108 -26.25 1.99 -0.34
C LYS A 108 -26.38 2.61 -1.73
N SER A 109 -25.27 3.09 -2.29
CA SER A 109 -25.24 3.66 -3.64
C SER A 109 -25.64 2.62 -4.69
N ALA A 110 -25.11 1.40 -4.59
CA ALA A 110 -25.45 0.31 -5.49
C ALA A 110 -26.93 -0.11 -5.40
N HIS A 111 -27.54 -0.09 -4.21
CA HIS A 111 -28.95 -0.36 -4.02
C HIS A 111 -29.87 0.76 -4.54
N ARG A 112 -29.40 2.02 -4.54
CA ARG A 112 -30.17 3.18 -5.01
C ARG A 112 -30.23 3.24 -6.53
N GLY A 113 -29.22 2.75 -7.22
CA GLY A 113 -29.18 2.70 -8.67
C GLY A 113 -28.27 1.60 -9.15
N SER A 114 -28.58 0.96 -10.28
CA SER A 114 -27.74 -0.09 -10.85
C SER A 114 -26.37 0.47 -11.22
N LEU A 115 -25.34 0.14 -10.42
CA LEU A 115 -23.95 0.42 -10.74
C LEU A 115 -23.36 -0.76 -11.49
N PRO A 116 -22.78 -0.57 -12.69
CA PRO A 116 -22.18 -1.64 -13.50
C PRO A 116 -20.80 -2.03 -12.95
N LEU A 117 -20.72 -2.28 -11.64
CA LEU A 117 -19.49 -2.62 -10.93
C LEU A 117 -18.92 -3.94 -11.42
N GLN A 118 -17.65 -3.94 -11.78
CA GLN A 118 -16.89 -5.11 -12.18
C GLN A 118 -16.04 -5.65 -11.02
N TRP A 119 -15.38 -4.75 -10.29
CA TRP A 119 -14.56 -5.09 -9.13
C TRP A 119 -14.36 -3.89 -8.21
N ILE A 120 -14.03 -4.21 -6.96
CA ILE A 120 -13.66 -3.28 -5.90
C ILE A 120 -12.36 -3.77 -5.29
N THR A 121 -11.40 -2.89 -5.08
CA THR A 121 -10.16 -3.20 -4.35
C THR A 121 -9.78 -2.07 -3.40
N ASP A 122 -8.95 -2.38 -2.43
CA ASP A 122 -8.32 -1.40 -1.53
C ASP A 122 -6.79 -1.37 -1.73
N ILE A 123 -6.15 -0.39 -1.09
CA ILE A 123 -4.68 -0.30 -0.98
C ILE A 123 -4.23 -0.16 0.48
N GLY A 124 -5.06 -0.57 1.42
CA GLY A 124 -4.82 -0.41 2.85
C GLY A 124 -3.61 -1.21 3.36
N SER A 125 -2.93 -0.65 4.34
CA SER A 125 -1.73 -1.26 4.93
C SER A 125 -2.04 -2.39 5.92
N THR A 126 -3.27 -2.46 6.44
CA THR A 126 -3.76 -3.47 7.38
C THR A 126 -5.08 -4.06 6.87
N LYS A 127 -5.41 -5.30 7.30
CA LYS A 127 -6.54 -6.05 6.75
C LYS A 127 -7.61 -6.46 7.77
N ARG A 128 -7.31 -6.47 9.05
CA ARG A 128 -8.26 -6.91 10.08
C ARG A 128 -9.57 -6.11 10.06
N SER A 129 -9.48 -4.79 10.15
CA SER A 129 -10.67 -3.92 10.13
C SER A 129 -11.34 -3.90 8.76
N LEU A 130 -10.56 -4.05 7.67
CA LEU A 130 -11.09 -4.16 6.32
C LEU A 130 -11.97 -5.40 6.16
N ILE A 131 -11.52 -6.59 6.61
CA ILE A 131 -12.32 -7.82 6.55
C ILE A 131 -13.64 -7.61 7.26
N SER A 132 -13.60 -7.12 8.49
CA SER A 132 -14.81 -6.82 9.26
C SER A 132 -15.72 -5.80 8.56
N ALA A 133 -15.14 -4.78 7.95
CA ALA A 133 -15.90 -3.77 7.22
C ALA A 133 -16.57 -4.36 5.96
N VAL A 134 -15.89 -5.24 5.23
CA VAL A 134 -16.47 -5.94 4.07
C VAL A 134 -17.61 -6.86 4.51
N GLU A 135 -17.40 -7.69 5.53
CA GLU A 135 -18.42 -8.62 6.05
C GLU A 135 -19.68 -7.90 6.57
N ASN A 136 -19.49 -6.77 7.24
CA ASN A 136 -20.59 -6.02 7.83
C ASN A 136 -21.38 -5.17 6.82
N ASN A 137 -20.75 -4.73 5.73
CA ASN A 137 -21.35 -3.74 4.83
C ASN A 137 -21.63 -4.26 3.42
N LEU A 138 -20.80 -5.18 2.89
CA LEU A 138 -21.01 -5.66 1.53
C LEU A 138 -21.81 -6.98 1.54
N THR A 139 -23.04 -6.92 1.03
CA THR A 139 -23.87 -8.11 0.80
C THR A 139 -23.68 -8.61 -0.63
N ASP A 140 -24.23 -7.92 -1.58
CA ASP A 140 -24.24 -8.32 -2.99
C ASP A 140 -22.88 -8.01 -3.66
N LEU A 141 -22.20 -6.98 -3.18
CA LEU A 141 -20.90 -6.55 -3.72
C LEU A 141 -19.70 -7.32 -3.16
N ALA A 142 -19.88 -8.17 -2.15
CA ALA A 142 -18.75 -8.89 -1.54
C ALA A 142 -18.02 -9.82 -2.52
N ALA A 143 -18.71 -10.35 -3.53
CA ALA A 143 -18.12 -11.18 -4.59
C ALA A 143 -17.19 -10.39 -5.52
N LEU A 144 -17.37 -9.07 -5.58
CA LEU A 144 -16.58 -8.15 -6.41
C LEU A 144 -15.38 -7.55 -5.65
N PHE A 145 -15.16 -7.91 -4.39
CA PHE A 145 -14.09 -7.34 -3.58
C PHE A 145 -12.83 -8.22 -3.59
N VAL A 146 -11.69 -7.59 -3.87
CA VAL A 146 -10.33 -8.18 -3.74
C VAL A 146 -9.51 -7.26 -2.86
N SER A 147 -8.91 -7.80 -1.81
CA SER A 147 -7.99 -7.04 -0.98
C SER A 147 -6.63 -6.92 -1.65
N SER A 148 -6.06 -5.71 -1.69
CA SER A 148 -4.72 -5.45 -2.22
C SER A 148 -3.92 -4.57 -1.28
N HIS A 149 -2.61 -4.77 -1.24
CA HIS A 149 -1.65 -3.94 -0.53
C HIS A 149 -0.39 -3.75 -1.38
N PRO A 150 -0.26 -2.67 -2.14
CA PRO A 150 0.98 -2.36 -2.84
C PRO A 150 2.06 -1.99 -1.81
N MET A 151 3.17 -2.74 -1.83
CA MET A 151 4.35 -2.47 -1.02
C MET A 151 5.13 -1.31 -1.63
N ALA A 152 4.46 -0.18 -1.74
CA ALA A 152 4.94 1.08 -2.28
C ALA A 152 4.50 2.21 -1.34
N GLY A 153 5.26 3.28 -1.32
CA GLY A 153 4.94 4.44 -0.49
C GLY A 153 6.19 5.25 -0.21
N SER A 154 5.97 6.41 0.33
CA SER A 154 7.04 7.30 0.79
C SER A 154 6.49 8.18 1.93
N GLU A 155 7.34 9.02 2.49
CA GLU A 155 6.97 10.05 3.45
C GLU A 155 6.16 11.22 2.85
N LYS A 156 5.93 11.21 1.53
CA LYS A 156 5.19 12.23 0.79
C LYS A 156 3.70 12.20 1.09
N GLN A 157 3.04 13.36 0.94
CA GLN A 157 1.63 13.52 1.27
C GLN A 157 0.89 14.38 0.23
N GLY A 158 -0.43 14.10 0.09
CA GLY A 158 -1.30 14.85 -0.81
C GLY A 158 -1.11 14.55 -2.30
N ALA A 159 -2.03 15.05 -3.11
CA ALA A 159 -2.05 14.80 -4.55
C ALA A 159 -0.88 15.48 -5.30
N ALA A 160 -0.30 16.57 -4.74
CA ALA A 160 0.77 17.28 -5.40
C ALA A 160 2.07 16.47 -5.55
N ASP A 161 2.29 15.52 -4.66
CA ASP A 161 3.48 14.68 -4.64
C ASP A 161 3.28 13.36 -5.41
N ALA A 162 2.12 13.17 -6.07
CA ALA A 162 1.79 11.95 -6.78
C ALA A 162 2.84 11.59 -7.85
N ASP A 163 3.11 10.29 -7.95
CA ASP A 163 4.06 9.72 -8.90
C ASP A 163 3.38 8.59 -9.70
N SER A 164 3.24 8.79 -11.01
CA SER A 164 2.64 7.80 -11.92
C SER A 164 3.47 6.51 -12.07
N ASN A 165 4.70 6.48 -11.58
CA ASN A 165 5.57 5.31 -11.58
C ASN A 165 5.70 4.65 -10.20
N LEU A 166 4.96 5.11 -9.19
CA LEU A 166 5.06 4.65 -7.82
C LEU A 166 4.95 3.12 -7.68
N PHE A 167 4.14 2.49 -8.52
CA PHE A 167 3.87 1.05 -8.46
C PHE A 167 4.79 0.21 -9.35
N GLN A 168 5.66 0.85 -10.14
CA GLN A 168 6.58 0.16 -11.03
C GLN A 168 7.57 -0.72 -10.26
N GLY A 169 7.53 -2.03 -10.50
CA GLY A 169 8.34 -3.01 -9.78
C GLY A 169 7.92 -3.28 -8.33
N ALA A 170 6.90 -2.57 -7.81
CA ALA A 170 6.43 -2.77 -6.46
C ALA A 170 5.73 -4.13 -6.30
N ARG A 171 6.06 -4.85 -5.24
CA ARG A 171 5.28 -6.04 -4.86
C ARG A 171 3.89 -5.63 -4.41
N VAL A 172 2.87 -6.35 -4.85
CA VAL A 172 1.49 -6.12 -4.43
C VAL A 172 0.95 -7.39 -3.79
N LEU A 173 0.70 -7.35 -2.48
CA LEU A 173 0.08 -8.46 -1.78
C LEU A 173 -1.42 -8.45 -2.07
N MET A 174 -1.94 -9.57 -2.59
CA MET A 174 -3.34 -9.71 -2.93
C MET A 174 -3.98 -10.85 -2.16
N SER A 175 -5.17 -10.63 -1.64
CA SER A 175 -5.89 -11.65 -0.88
C SER A 175 -7.35 -11.77 -1.35
N ARG A 176 -7.81 -13.01 -1.42
CA ARG A 176 -9.21 -13.33 -1.64
C ARG A 176 -9.95 -13.30 -0.31
N LEU A 177 -11.16 -12.76 -0.32
CA LEU A 177 -12.13 -12.96 0.74
C LEU A 177 -13.02 -14.17 0.40
N PRO A 178 -13.78 -14.73 1.34
CA PRO A 178 -14.55 -15.98 1.10
C PRO A 178 -15.49 -15.95 -0.09
N ARG A 179 -15.97 -14.78 -0.49
CA ARG A 179 -16.91 -14.61 -1.61
C ARG A 179 -16.26 -14.09 -2.89
N THR A 180 -14.98 -13.75 -2.89
CA THR A 180 -14.26 -13.25 -4.07
C THR A 180 -14.27 -14.29 -5.19
N THR A 181 -14.73 -13.89 -6.40
CA THR A 181 -14.70 -14.78 -7.58
C THR A 181 -13.32 -14.77 -8.26
N ASP A 182 -13.05 -15.81 -9.05
CA ASP A 182 -11.81 -15.88 -9.83
C ASP A 182 -11.70 -14.74 -10.85
N ASP A 183 -12.81 -14.44 -11.55
CA ASP A 183 -12.85 -13.37 -12.53
C ASP A 183 -12.54 -12.01 -11.90
N THR A 184 -13.10 -11.73 -10.72
CA THR A 184 -12.83 -10.50 -9.98
C THR A 184 -11.37 -10.43 -9.55
N PHE A 185 -10.81 -11.53 -9.02
CA PHE A 185 -9.41 -11.58 -8.61
C PHE A 185 -8.47 -11.31 -9.78
N ASN A 186 -8.71 -11.99 -10.91
CA ASN A 186 -7.88 -11.84 -12.11
C ASN A 186 -7.97 -10.42 -12.70
N ALA A 187 -9.14 -9.78 -12.66
CA ALA A 187 -9.31 -8.40 -13.12
C ALA A 187 -8.50 -7.39 -12.28
N VAL A 188 -8.46 -7.58 -10.95
CA VAL A 188 -7.64 -6.71 -10.07
C VAL A 188 -6.14 -7.04 -10.22
N GLU A 189 -5.77 -8.31 -10.42
CA GLU A 189 -4.40 -8.69 -10.74
C GLU A 189 -3.93 -8.03 -12.03
N GLU A 190 -4.77 -8.03 -13.09
CA GLU A 190 -4.48 -7.37 -14.37
C GLU A 190 -4.25 -5.86 -14.18
N LEU A 191 -5.01 -5.19 -13.32
CA LEU A 191 -4.76 -3.78 -12.97
C LEU A 191 -3.34 -3.59 -12.44
N TRP A 192 -2.93 -4.39 -11.44
CA TRP A 192 -1.61 -4.22 -10.82
C TRP A 192 -0.47 -4.54 -11.78
N VAL A 193 -0.61 -5.57 -12.61
CA VAL A 193 0.36 -5.87 -13.70
C VAL A 193 0.44 -4.72 -14.69
N ALA A 194 -0.69 -4.16 -15.12
CA ALA A 194 -0.74 -3.03 -16.03
C ALA A 194 -0.13 -1.75 -15.44
N LEU A 195 -0.17 -1.60 -14.11
CA LEU A 195 0.53 -0.53 -13.37
C LEU A 195 2.04 -0.80 -13.19
N GLY A 196 2.53 -1.95 -13.66
CA GLY A 196 3.94 -2.35 -13.55
C GLY A 196 4.28 -2.97 -12.20
N GLY A 197 3.29 -3.28 -11.37
CA GLY A 197 3.45 -3.99 -10.10
C GLY A 197 3.70 -5.48 -10.28
N GLN A 198 4.07 -6.13 -9.20
CA GLN A 198 4.32 -7.57 -9.11
C GLN A 198 3.32 -8.19 -8.11
N PRO A 199 2.09 -8.54 -8.56
CA PRO A 199 1.09 -9.13 -7.68
C PRO A 199 1.55 -10.49 -7.15
N SER A 200 1.21 -10.75 -5.89
CA SER A 200 1.50 -11.99 -5.19
C SER A 200 0.32 -12.36 -4.29
N ALA A 201 -0.32 -13.47 -4.58
CA ALA A 201 -1.43 -13.97 -3.77
C ALA A 201 -0.93 -14.47 -2.41
N MET A 202 -1.66 -14.14 -1.34
CA MET A 202 -1.43 -14.69 0.00
C MET A 202 -2.76 -14.85 0.75
N PRO A 203 -2.83 -15.76 1.74
CA PRO A 203 -3.96 -15.82 2.65
C PRO A 203 -4.11 -14.50 3.42
N ILE A 204 -5.34 -14.03 3.57
CA ILE A 204 -5.57 -12.73 4.22
C ILE A 204 -5.22 -12.75 5.71
N ASP A 205 -5.37 -13.92 6.36
CA ASP A 205 -5.02 -14.11 7.78
C ASP A 205 -3.51 -14.00 8.03
N ASP A 206 -2.68 -14.28 7.01
CA ASP A 206 -1.22 -14.20 7.11
C ASP A 206 -0.70 -12.78 6.89
N HIS A 207 -1.49 -11.91 6.24
CA HIS A 207 -1.06 -10.56 5.85
C HIS A 207 -0.60 -9.74 7.05
N ASP A 208 -1.47 -9.57 8.04
CA ASP A 208 -1.18 -8.67 9.17
C ASP A 208 -0.06 -9.21 10.07
N ALA A 209 0.07 -10.54 10.20
CA ALA A 209 1.19 -11.16 10.91
C ALA A 209 2.53 -10.91 10.19
N LEU A 210 2.56 -11.05 8.87
CA LEU A 210 3.75 -10.76 8.05
C LEU A 210 4.11 -9.29 8.14
N LEU A 211 3.15 -8.38 7.93
CA LEU A 211 3.38 -6.94 7.93
C LEU A 211 3.79 -6.41 9.31
N ALA A 212 3.30 -7.02 10.39
CA ALA A 212 3.76 -6.72 11.75
C ALA A 212 5.27 -6.92 11.88
N ALA A 213 5.81 -8.00 11.30
CA ALA A 213 7.23 -8.32 11.40
C ALA A 213 8.11 -7.50 10.44
N ILE A 214 7.71 -7.35 9.16
CA ILE A 214 8.58 -6.80 8.12
C ILE A 214 8.40 -5.30 7.86
N SER A 215 7.32 -4.69 8.37
CA SER A 215 6.98 -3.28 8.16
C SER A 215 6.71 -2.55 9.49
N HIS A 216 5.75 -3.03 10.29
CA HIS A 216 5.30 -2.26 11.45
C HIS A 216 6.32 -2.27 12.58
N LEU A 217 6.92 -3.42 12.90
CA LEU A 217 8.00 -3.50 13.89
C LEU A 217 9.22 -2.62 13.52
N PRO A 218 9.73 -2.62 12.28
CA PRO A 218 10.77 -1.67 11.85
C PRO A 218 10.42 -0.21 12.15
N HIS A 219 9.16 0.21 11.95
CA HIS A 219 8.73 1.58 12.30
C HIS A 219 8.68 1.80 13.81
N VAL A 220 8.19 0.83 14.60
CA VAL A 220 8.27 0.93 16.08
C VAL A 220 9.71 1.11 16.53
N VAL A 221 10.64 0.34 15.97
CA VAL A 221 12.09 0.44 16.29
C VAL A 221 12.64 1.82 15.91
N ALA A 222 12.34 2.30 14.70
CA ALA A 222 12.81 3.60 14.23
C ALA A 222 12.26 4.76 15.09
N TYR A 223 10.95 4.77 15.37
CA TYR A 223 10.33 5.78 16.23
C TYR A 223 10.85 5.73 17.66
N SER A 224 11.01 4.53 18.24
CA SER A 224 11.50 4.38 19.61
C SER A 224 12.96 4.80 19.75
N LEU A 225 13.82 4.48 18.76
CA LEU A 225 15.21 4.93 18.74
C LEU A 225 15.31 6.45 18.60
N ALA A 226 14.58 7.04 17.66
CA ALA A 226 14.54 8.48 17.46
C ALA A 226 14.01 9.19 18.72
N GLY A 227 12.94 8.68 19.33
CA GLY A 227 12.35 9.21 20.56
C GLY A 227 13.32 9.16 21.76
N ALA A 228 14.03 8.05 21.93
CA ALA A 228 15.03 7.89 22.98
C ALA A 228 16.19 8.91 22.82
N LEU A 229 16.67 9.12 21.60
CA LEU A 229 17.72 10.11 21.32
C LEU A 229 17.22 11.54 21.50
N ALA A 230 15.99 11.83 21.08
CA ALA A 230 15.38 13.16 21.24
C ALA A 230 15.26 13.59 22.72
N GLN A 231 15.04 12.62 23.61
CA GLN A 231 14.91 12.84 25.07
C GLN A 231 16.27 12.81 25.78
N SER A 232 17.35 12.43 25.11
CA SER A 232 18.67 12.32 25.73
C SER A 232 19.37 13.67 25.83
N ALA A 233 20.32 13.79 26.77
CA ALA A 233 21.22 14.96 26.86
C ALA A 233 22.11 15.13 25.62
N LEU A 234 22.21 14.11 24.76
CA LEU A 234 23.01 14.12 23.53
C LEU A 234 22.19 14.50 22.28
N SER A 235 20.92 14.87 22.41
CA SER A 235 20.01 15.13 21.28
C SER A 235 20.61 16.07 20.23
N GLY A 236 21.12 17.22 20.63
CA GLY A 236 21.72 18.20 19.71
C GLY A 236 23.00 17.68 19.02
N ALA A 237 23.84 16.95 19.75
CA ALA A 237 25.03 16.32 19.18
C ALA A 237 24.65 15.19 18.20
N ALA A 238 23.65 14.39 18.54
CA ALA A 238 23.15 13.32 17.67
C ALA A 238 22.62 13.88 16.34
N GLN A 239 21.91 15.01 16.36
CA GLN A 239 21.41 15.67 15.15
C GLN A 239 22.52 16.26 14.27
N SER A 240 23.59 16.79 14.86
CA SER A 240 24.69 17.43 14.12
C SER A 240 25.79 16.48 13.66
N MET A 241 25.99 15.37 14.39
CA MET A 241 27.14 14.46 14.20
C MET A 241 26.72 13.06 13.76
N HIS A 242 25.47 12.85 13.33
CA HIS A 242 25.00 11.51 12.92
C HIS A 242 25.76 10.98 11.70
N GLY A 243 26.06 9.67 11.72
CA GLY A 243 26.53 8.93 10.56
C GLY A 243 25.40 8.27 9.78
N ALA A 244 25.76 7.56 8.70
CA ALA A 244 24.83 6.82 7.86
C ALA A 244 23.98 5.81 8.67
N GLY A 245 24.58 5.12 9.64
CA GLY A 245 23.89 4.13 10.45
C GLY A 245 22.65 4.69 11.17
N LEU A 246 22.80 5.83 11.87
CA LEU A 246 21.66 6.45 12.54
C LEU A 246 20.63 6.96 11.55
N ARG A 247 21.09 7.67 10.50
CA ARG A 247 20.20 8.22 9.46
C ARG A 247 19.36 7.14 8.80
N ASP A 248 19.99 6.03 8.39
CA ASP A 248 19.29 4.98 7.65
C ASP A 248 18.34 4.19 8.55
N THR A 249 18.74 3.93 9.81
CA THR A 249 17.89 3.22 10.79
C THR A 249 16.68 4.05 11.23
N THR A 250 16.79 5.38 11.30
CA THR A 250 15.71 6.27 11.76
C THR A 250 14.95 6.94 10.63
N ARG A 251 15.33 6.78 9.37
CA ARG A 251 14.73 7.46 8.21
C ARG A 251 13.21 7.35 8.18
N ILE A 252 12.69 6.15 8.43
CA ILE A 252 11.24 5.88 8.37
C ILE A 252 10.46 6.48 9.57
N ALA A 253 11.12 6.93 10.62
CA ALA A 253 10.47 7.68 11.71
C ALA A 253 10.08 9.13 11.31
N ALA A 254 10.45 9.59 10.09
CA ALA A 254 9.98 10.85 9.54
C ALA A 254 8.60 10.76 8.86
N SER A 255 7.98 9.56 8.82
CA SER A 255 6.63 9.35 8.28
C SER A 255 5.56 9.98 9.18
N SER A 256 4.30 10.13 8.66
CA SER A 256 3.17 10.69 9.43
C SER A 256 2.90 9.90 10.72
N PRO A 257 2.97 10.54 11.89
CA PRO A 257 2.64 9.87 13.15
C PRO A 257 1.18 9.41 13.23
N GLU A 258 0.25 10.15 12.65
CA GLU A 258 -1.18 9.85 12.63
C GLU A 258 -1.44 8.55 11.84
N LEU A 259 -0.86 8.46 10.64
CA LEU A 259 -0.97 7.25 9.80
C LEU A 259 -0.42 6.02 10.52
N TRP A 260 0.75 6.16 11.16
CA TRP A 260 1.38 5.03 11.83
C TRP A 260 0.69 4.65 13.14
N ALA A 261 0.09 5.61 13.84
CA ALA A 261 -0.75 5.32 14.99
C ALA A 261 -1.97 4.46 14.58
N ASP A 262 -2.65 4.83 13.49
CA ASP A 262 -3.78 4.04 12.95
C ASP A 262 -3.34 2.62 12.56
N ILE A 263 -2.22 2.47 11.85
CA ILE A 263 -1.66 1.16 11.44
C ILE A 263 -1.31 0.31 12.68
N PHE A 264 -0.65 0.89 13.69
CA PHE A 264 -0.26 0.17 14.90
C PHE A 264 -1.47 -0.31 15.70
N LEU A 265 -2.50 0.52 15.80
CA LEU A 265 -3.71 0.20 16.52
C LEU A 265 -4.56 -0.85 15.80
N ASP A 266 -4.65 -0.77 14.48
CA ASP A 266 -5.41 -1.71 13.67
C ASP A 266 -4.75 -3.12 13.66
N ASN A 267 -3.41 -3.19 13.59
CA ASN A 267 -2.65 -4.44 13.66
C ASN A 267 -2.05 -4.72 15.06
N ARG A 268 -2.73 -4.25 16.11
CA ARG A 268 -2.21 -4.25 17.48
C ARG A 268 -1.72 -5.61 17.96
N ASP A 269 -2.50 -6.66 17.78
CA ASP A 269 -2.21 -7.95 18.39
C ASP A 269 -0.98 -8.62 17.77
N SER A 270 -0.86 -8.62 16.43
CA SER A 270 0.31 -9.14 15.72
C SER A 270 1.55 -8.30 15.97
N LEU A 271 1.37 -6.97 16.06
CA LEU A 271 2.47 -6.06 16.35
C LEU A 271 3.01 -6.23 17.77
N LEU A 272 2.16 -6.37 18.77
CA LEU A 272 2.58 -6.61 20.15
C LEU A 272 3.35 -7.93 20.29
N LEU A 273 2.96 -8.97 19.54
CA LEU A 273 3.73 -10.22 19.50
C LEU A 273 5.13 -10.00 18.92
N SER A 274 5.22 -9.30 17.79
CA SER A 274 6.51 -8.94 17.16
C SER A 274 7.38 -8.06 18.07
N CYS A 275 6.79 -7.08 18.74
CA CYS A 275 7.50 -6.24 19.73
C CYS A 275 8.03 -7.06 20.92
N SER A 276 7.26 -8.02 21.40
CA SER A 276 7.70 -8.90 22.50
C SER A 276 8.91 -9.73 22.09
N GLN A 277 8.89 -10.33 20.90
CA GLN A 277 10.02 -11.10 20.37
C GLN A 277 11.27 -10.22 20.18
N TRP A 278 11.11 -9.03 19.62
CA TRP A 278 12.21 -8.08 19.48
C TRP A 278 12.78 -7.64 20.82
N SER A 279 11.94 -7.37 21.82
CA SER A 279 12.39 -6.99 23.18
C SER A 279 13.24 -8.06 23.84
N LEU A 280 12.92 -9.33 23.62
CA LEU A 280 13.74 -10.46 24.13
C LEU A 280 15.15 -10.46 23.50
N GLN A 281 15.26 -10.15 22.19
CA GLN A 281 16.55 -10.06 21.52
C GLN A 281 17.37 -8.87 22.04
N VAL A 282 16.74 -7.71 22.22
CA VAL A 282 17.41 -6.54 22.81
C VAL A 282 17.90 -6.85 24.24
N ALA A 283 17.09 -7.52 25.05
CA ALA A 283 17.46 -7.92 26.40
C ALA A 283 18.62 -8.94 26.42
N ALA A 284 18.63 -9.90 25.49
CA ALA A 284 19.72 -10.88 25.37
C ALA A 284 21.07 -10.23 25.04
N ILE A 285 21.07 -9.30 24.06
CA ILE A 285 22.25 -8.51 23.71
C ILE A 285 22.69 -7.65 24.91
N GLY A 286 21.76 -6.96 25.55
CA GLY A 286 22.04 -6.13 26.73
C GLY A 286 22.61 -6.93 27.91
N SER A 287 22.15 -8.16 28.13
CA SER A 287 22.73 -9.06 29.13
C SER A 287 24.17 -9.44 28.80
N ALA A 288 24.44 -9.88 27.55
CA ALA A 288 25.80 -10.24 27.15
C ALA A 288 26.79 -9.05 27.26
N ILE A 289 26.32 -7.83 26.97
CA ILE A 289 27.13 -6.60 27.16
C ILE A 289 27.41 -6.36 28.64
N ARG A 290 26.41 -6.47 29.51
CA ARG A 290 26.55 -6.24 30.97
C ARG A 290 27.52 -7.22 31.59
N ASP A 291 27.42 -8.48 31.16
CA ASP A 291 28.23 -9.57 31.70
C ASP A 291 29.62 -9.64 31.06
N ALA A 292 29.93 -8.74 30.09
CA ALA A 292 31.12 -8.73 29.26
C ALA A 292 31.38 -10.10 28.56
N ASP A 293 30.31 -10.84 28.28
CA ASP A 293 30.35 -12.14 27.63
C ASP A 293 30.53 -11.98 26.12
N ARG A 294 31.75 -11.89 25.68
CA ARG A 294 32.12 -11.66 24.30
C ARG A 294 31.69 -12.80 23.37
N ASP A 295 31.78 -14.04 23.81
CA ASP A 295 31.49 -15.18 22.95
C ASP A 295 30.00 -15.30 22.71
N ARG A 296 29.18 -15.16 23.75
CA ARG A 296 27.73 -15.08 23.63
C ARG A 296 27.30 -13.91 22.74
N LEU A 297 27.93 -12.74 22.89
CA LEU A 297 27.63 -11.58 22.06
C LEU A 297 27.93 -11.86 20.57
N ILE A 298 29.09 -12.50 20.28
CA ILE A 298 29.44 -12.88 18.91
C ILE A 298 28.40 -13.83 18.31
N ASP A 299 27.92 -14.80 19.07
CA ASP A 299 26.96 -15.79 18.59
C ASP A 299 25.61 -15.11 18.23
N LEU A 300 25.08 -14.24 19.09
CA LEU A 300 23.87 -13.47 18.83
C LEU A 300 24.01 -12.58 17.57
N LEU A 301 25.12 -11.88 17.44
CA LEU A 301 25.38 -11.01 16.27
C LEU A 301 25.61 -11.81 14.99
N ARG A 302 26.23 -12.98 15.08
CA ARG A 302 26.46 -13.88 13.93
C ARG A 302 25.16 -14.41 13.36
N GLU A 303 24.24 -14.87 14.21
CA GLU A 303 22.91 -15.34 13.80
C GLU A 303 22.16 -14.25 13.04
N ALA A 304 22.06 -13.05 13.60
CA ALA A 304 21.43 -11.90 12.96
C ALA A 304 22.08 -11.53 11.63
N SER A 305 23.43 -11.53 11.57
CA SER A 305 24.21 -11.24 10.35
C SER A 305 23.97 -12.28 9.26
N GLN A 306 23.89 -13.56 9.61
CA GLN A 306 23.63 -14.63 8.65
C GLN A 306 22.24 -14.49 8.04
N TRP A 307 21.22 -14.25 8.86
CA TRP A 307 19.87 -14.04 8.39
C TRP A 307 19.79 -12.82 7.44
N ARG A 308 20.42 -11.69 7.80
CA ARG A 308 20.44 -10.49 6.94
C ARG A 308 21.13 -10.71 5.59
N LYS A 309 22.20 -11.52 5.56
CA LYS A 309 22.90 -11.87 4.31
C LYS A 309 22.08 -12.73 3.36
N GLY A 310 21.02 -13.35 3.84
CA GLY A 310 20.07 -14.10 3.02
C GLY A 310 19.10 -13.20 2.19
N PHE A 311 19.10 -11.89 2.39
CA PHE A 311 18.32 -10.98 1.55
C PHE A 311 18.97 -10.87 0.17
N GLN A 312 18.17 -11.15 -0.86
CA GLN A 312 18.56 -10.99 -2.26
C GLN A 312 18.25 -9.58 -2.74
#